data_1ccbeb9a12ef861c1b48040563dadb9d
#
_entry.id   1ccbeb9a12ef861c1b48040563dadb9d
#
_cell.length_a   1.000
_cell.length_b   1.000
_cell.length_c   1.000
_cell.angle_alpha   90.00
_cell.angle_beta   90.00
_cell.angle_gamma   90.00
#
_symmetry.space_group_name_H-M   'P 1'
#
loop_
_entity.id
_entity.type
_entity.pdbx_description
1 polymer ?
#
loop_
_entity_poly.entity_id
_entity_poly.type
_entity_poly.pdbx_seq_one_letter_code
_entity_poly.pdbx_strand_id
1 'polypeptide(L)'
;MTRLIVVSGRSGSGKSAALGSLEDAGYTCVDNLPVAVLIETVNILSARTAHPQIAVGIDARSQARDIAALSGELTKLKDAGVECRVIWLDASLDSLMARFHATRRRHPLLGDSGSLEQALTSESNLLEPIHQLADRHLDTTQLSVHELRSTILSQADPHYAPPRPAIHLMSFGFKHGAPTGVDYLVDARFLPNPYWQAELRMQTGRDKAVQDFLKAQPDSQDYLADLEHLLRRWAPKISQSGRPSVTLAVGCTGGQHRSVSWSRPCEIA
;
A
#
# COMPACT_ATOMS: atom_id res chain seq x y z
N MET A 1 -9.77 -21.64 3.87
CA MET A 1 -8.99 -21.73 5.10
C MET A 1 -8.95 -20.37 5.76
N THR A 2 -9.28 -20.26 7.04
CA THR A 2 -9.26 -19.00 7.78
C THR A 2 -7.82 -18.62 8.09
N ARG A 3 -7.45 -17.35 7.87
CA ARG A 3 -6.14 -16.79 8.24
C ARG A 3 -6.31 -15.73 9.31
N LEU A 4 -5.55 -15.85 10.39
CA LEU A 4 -5.48 -14.89 11.49
C LEU A 4 -4.08 -14.30 11.59
N ILE A 5 -3.98 -12.98 11.52
CA ILE A 5 -2.76 -12.22 11.82
C ILE A 5 -2.96 -11.50 13.15
N VAL A 6 -2.11 -11.80 14.12
CA VAL A 6 -2.04 -11.03 15.37
C VAL A 6 -0.90 -10.02 15.23
N VAL A 7 -1.22 -8.74 15.33
CA VAL A 7 -0.25 -7.64 15.31
C VAL A 7 -0.09 -7.12 16.74
N SER A 8 1.10 -7.22 17.28
CA SER A 8 1.42 -6.68 18.59
C SER A 8 2.74 -5.91 18.58
N GLY A 9 3.08 -5.27 19.66
CA GLY A 9 4.30 -4.49 19.78
C GLY A 9 4.14 -3.29 20.70
N ARG A 10 5.24 -2.62 21.03
CA ARG A 10 5.21 -1.43 21.90
C ARG A 10 4.37 -0.29 21.30
N SER A 11 3.83 0.52 22.16
CA SER A 11 3.09 1.73 21.76
C SER A 11 3.99 2.67 20.96
N GLY A 12 3.50 3.17 19.82
CA GLY A 12 4.32 3.96 18.87
C GLY A 12 5.12 3.14 17.86
N SER A 13 5.14 1.80 17.92
CA SER A 13 5.85 0.95 16.96
C SER A 13 5.18 0.85 15.57
N GLY A 14 3.96 1.39 15.39
CA GLY A 14 3.27 1.40 14.10
C GLY A 14 2.12 0.40 13.96
N LYS A 15 1.62 -0.21 15.03
CA LYS A 15 0.49 -1.17 15.00
C LYS A 15 -0.71 -0.70 14.20
N SER A 16 -1.20 0.53 14.46
CA SER A 16 -2.38 1.05 13.76
C SER A 16 -2.12 1.26 12.26
N ALA A 17 -0.90 1.63 11.85
CA ALA A 17 -0.53 1.71 10.45
C ALA A 17 -0.45 0.31 9.79
N ALA A 18 0.05 -0.68 10.52
CA ALA A 18 0.09 -2.07 10.09
C ALA A 18 -1.32 -2.64 9.89
N LEU A 19 -2.23 -2.45 10.88
CA LEU A 19 -3.62 -2.88 10.76
C LEU A 19 -4.36 -2.18 9.62
N GLY A 20 -4.21 -0.85 9.47
CA GLY A 20 -4.78 -0.12 8.33
C GLY A 20 -4.27 -0.64 6.98
N SER A 21 -3.00 -1.06 6.90
CA SER A 21 -2.45 -1.66 5.69
C SER A 21 -3.04 -3.03 5.37
N LEU A 22 -3.32 -3.84 6.39
CA LEU A 22 -4.00 -5.13 6.25
C LEU A 22 -5.48 -4.93 5.87
N GLU A 23 -6.15 -3.93 6.44
CA GLU A 23 -7.54 -3.57 6.08
C GLU A 23 -7.66 -3.17 4.61
N ASP A 24 -6.76 -2.31 4.12
CA ASP A 24 -6.67 -1.94 2.70
C ASP A 24 -6.40 -3.15 1.77
N ALA A 25 -5.79 -4.21 2.30
CA ALA A 25 -5.54 -5.46 1.58
C ALA A 25 -6.70 -6.48 1.70
N GLY A 26 -7.82 -6.09 2.34
CA GLY A 26 -9.01 -6.90 2.43
C GLY A 26 -9.14 -7.75 3.70
N TYR A 27 -8.26 -7.56 4.69
CA TYR A 27 -8.43 -8.17 5.99
C TYR A 27 -9.55 -7.49 6.79
N THR A 28 -10.32 -8.27 7.53
CA THR A 28 -11.21 -7.72 8.56
C THR A 28 -10.38 -7.43 9.81
N CYS A 29 -10.20 -6.15 10.12
CA CYS A 29 -9.31 -5.72 11.21
C CYS A 29 -10.08 -5.37 12.48
N VAL A 30 -9.55 -5.80 13.64
CA VAL A 30 -10.03 -5.40 14.97
C VAL A 30 -8.84 -4.93 15.78
N ASP A 31 -8.80 -3.63 16.10
CA ASP A 31 -7.73 -3.07 16.93
C ASP A 31 -8.07 -3.21 18.42
N ASN A 32 -7.03 -3.37 19.24
CA ASN A 32 -7.14 -3.45 20.68
C ASN A 32 -8.11 -4.55 21.17
N LEU A 33 -8.03 -5.75 20.56
CA LEU A 33 -8.87 -6.87 20.93
C LEU A 33 -8.39 -7.51 22.25
N PRO A 34 -9.26 -7.63 23.28
CA PRO A 34 -8.93 -8.43 24.47
C PRO A 34 -8.73 -9.89 24.10
N VAL A 35 -7.67 -10.52 24.60
CA VAL A 35 -7.36 -11.94 24.31
C VAL A 35 -8.51 -12.87 24.69
N ALA A 36 -9.23 -12.56 25.78
CA ALA A 36 -10.36 -13.36 26.27
C ALA A 36 -11.49 -13.56 25.25
N VAL A 37 -11.65 -12.67 24.27
CA VAL A 37 -12.69 -12.75 23.23
C VAL A 37 -12.12 -13.11 21.86
N LEU A 38 -10.84 -13.49 21.77
CA LEU A 38 -10.17 -13.76 20.49
C LEU A 38 -10.85 -14.90 19.71
N ILE A 39 -11.07 -16.06 20.34
CA ILE A 39 -11.69 -17.22 19.68
C ILE A 39 -13.11 -16.88 19.20
N GLU A 40 -13.91 -16.24 20.04
CA GLU A 40 -15.28 -15.87 19.68
C GLU A 40 -15.30 -14.89 18.49
N THR A 41 -14.41 -13.88 18.50
CA THR A 41 -14.26 -12.94 17.41
C THR A 41 -13.88 -13.64 16.11
N VAL A 42 -12.88 -14.53 16.14
CA VAL A 42 -12.46 -15.31 14.97
C VAL A 42 -13.62 -16.17 14.43
N ASN A 43 -14.36 -16.85 15.30
CA ASN A 43 -15.50 -17.69 14.91
C ASN A 43 -16.61 -16.87 14.23
N ILE A 44 -16.98 -15.72 14.80
CA ILE A 44 -18.00 -14.82 14.24
C ILE A 44 -17.57 -14.28 12.88
N LEU A 45 -16.33 -13.84 12.75
CA LEU A 45 -15.81 -13.27 11.50
C LEU A 45 -15.61 -14.36 10.43
N SER A 46 -15.18 -15.56 10.84
CA SER A 46 -15.00 -16.69 9.92
C SER A 46 -16.30 -17.18 9.29
N ALA A 47 -17.42 -16.99 9.95
CA ALA A 47 -18.73 -17.39 9.41
C ALA A 47 -19.25 -16.50 8.26
N ARG A 48 -18.60 -15.35 8.01
CA ARG A 48 -19.08 -14.34 7.04
C ARG A 48 -18.61 -14.56 5.61
N THR A 49 -17.49 -15.25 5.40
CA THR A 49 -16.88 -15.44 4.06
C THR A 49 -16.26 -16.83 3.94
N ALA A 50 -16.13 -17.34 2.69
CA ALA A 50 -15.53 -18.65 2.41
C ALA A 50 -14.01 -18.69 2.74
N HIS A 51 -13.33 -17.56 2.65
CA HIS A 51 -11.88 -17.42 2.90
C HIS A 51 -11.60 -16.20 3.80
N PRO A 52 -11.91 -16.30 5.11
CA PRO A 52 -11.76 -15.18 6.03
C PRO A 52 -10.28 -14.82 6.22
N GLN A 53 -9.98 -13.54 6.03
CA GLN A 53 -8.70 -12.94 6.37
C GLN A 53 -8.94 -11.97 7.52
N ILE A 54 -8.42 -12.27 8.69
CA ILE A 54 -8.67 -11.55 9.93
C ILE A 54 -7.35 -11.03 10.47
N ALA A 55 -7.31 -9.77 10.90
CA ALA A 55 -6.18 -9.20 11.61
C ALA A 55 -6.63 -8.59 12.93
N VAL A 56 -5.91 -8.87 13.99
CA VAL A 56 -6.23 -8.35 15.33
C VAL A 56 -5.03 -7.65 15.93
N GLY A 57 -5.27 -6.47 16.53
CA GLY A 57 -4.29 -5.78 17.33
C GLY A 57 -4.41 -6.17 18.80
N ILE A 58 -3.33 -6.61 19.43
CA ILE A 58 -3.24 -6.84 20.88
C ILE A 58 -2.19 -5.90 21.44
N ASP A 59 -2.55 -5.14 22.47
CA ASP A 59 -1.66 -4.14 23.07
C ASP A 59 -1.69 -4.16 24.62
N ALA A 60 -0.93 -3.25 25.21
CA ALA A 60 -0.75 -3.13 26.65
C ALA A 60 -2.01 -2.75 27.46
N ARG A 61 -3.15 -2.50 26.80
CA ARG A 61 -4.43 -2.29 27.48
C ARG A 61 -5.05 -3.60 27.93
N SER A 62 -4.58 -4.73 27.38
CA SER A 62 -4.96 -6.06 27.84
C SER A 62 -4.34 -6.36 29.22
N GLN A 63 -5.06 -7.12 30.05
CA GLN A 63 -4.52 -7.50 31.36
C GLN A 63 -3.40 -8.53 31.22
N ALA A 64 -2.43 -8.50 32.14
CA ALA A 64 -1.28 -9.43 32.12
C ALA A 64 -1.68 -10.91 32.05
N ARG A 65 -2.75 -11.31 32.76
CA ARG A 65 -3.28 -12.67 32.74
C ARG A 65 -3.81 -13.07 31.37
N ASP A 66 -4.41 -12.12 30.67
CA ASP A 66 -5.00 -12.37 29.34
C ASP A 66 -3.89 -12.50 28.29
N ILE A 67 -2.85 -11.68 28.41
CA ILE A 67 -1.64 -11.76 27.56
C ILE A 67 -0.98 -13.13 27.72
N ALA A 68 -0.84 -13.62 28.96
CA ALA A 68 -0.27 -14.94 29.24
C ALA A 68 -1.11 -16.09 28.66
N ALA A 69 -2.42 -15.91 28.52
CA ALA A 69 -3.34 -16.91 27.95
C ALA A 69 -3.26 -16.99 26.39
N LEU A 70 -2.67 -16.00 25.72
CA LEU A 70 -2.68 -15.92 24.25
C LEU A 70 -2.12 -17.19 23.59
N SER A 71 -1.05 -17.77 24.11
CA SER A 71 -0.45 -19.00 23.57
C SER A 71 -1.46 -20.13 23.49
N GLY A 72 -2.22 -20.34 24.57
CA GLY A 72 -3.27 -21.37 24.62
C GLY A 72 -4.42 -21.11 23.66
N GLU A 73 -4.85 -19.84 23.51
CA GLU A 73 -5.90 -19.45 22.58
C GLU A 73 -5.48 -19.65 21.12
N LEU A 74 -4.23 -19.30 20.78
CA LEU A 74 -3.67 -19.55 19.46
C LEU A 74 -3.53 -21.04 19.14
N THR A 75 -3.16 -21.87 20.13
CA THR A 75 -3.11 -23.33 19.95
C THR A 75 -4.49 -23.89 19.60
N LYS A 76 -5.52 -23.52 20.37
CA LYS A 76 -6.91 -23.94 20.08
C LYS A 76 -7.36 -23.53 18.68
N LEU A 77 -7.02 -22.31 18.21
CA LEU A 77 -7.36 -21.86 16.86
C LEU A 77 -6.60 -22.64 15.78
N LYS A 78 -5.32 -22.94 15.98
CA LYS A 78 -4.52 -23.78 15.09
C LYS A 78 -5.10 -25.20 15.00
N ASP A 79 -5.47 -25.80 16.12
CA ASP A 79 -6.11 -27.12 16.16
C ASP A 79 -7.48 -27.14 15.44
N ALA A 80 -8.18 -26.00 15.45
CA ALA A 80 -9.42 -25.79 14.68
C ALA A 80 -9.18 -25.49 13.17
N GLY A 81 -7.95 -25.54 12.68
CA GLY A 81 -7.60 -25.34 11.27
C GLY A 81 -7.46 -23.89 10.85
N VAL A 82 -7.27 -22.96 11.79
CA VAL A 82 -6.98 -21.55 11.52
C VAL A 82 -5.46 -21.37 11.32
N GLU A 83 -5.05 -20.79 10.21
CA GLU A 83 -3.65 -20.37 10.00
C GLU A 83 -3.38 -19.12 10.85
N CYS A 84 -2.68 -19.27 11.97
CA CYS A 84 -2.36 -18.18 12.89
C CYS A 84 -0.91 -17.73 12.70
N ARG A 85 -0.71 -16.40 12.61
CA ARG A 85 0.61 -15.78 12.59
C ARG A 85 0.65 -14.59 13.52
N VAL A 86 1.72 -14.48 14.29
CA VAL A 86 1.98 -13.37 15.22
C VAL A 86 3.11 -12.51 14.67
N ILE A 87 2.85 -11.22 14.49
CA ILE A 87 3.83 -10.23 14.04
C ILE A 87 4.08 -9.24 15.16
N TRP A 88 5.32 -9.17 15.63
CA TRP A 88 5.77 -8.21 16.61
C TRP A 88 6.39 -7.00 15.95
N LEU A 89 5.91 -5.81 16.32
CA LEU A 89 6.46 -4.53 15.86
C LEU A 89 7.21 -3.86 17.00
N ASP A 90 8.41 -3.39 16.71
CA ASP A 90 9.22 -2.64 17.65
C ASP A 90 9.93 -1.46 16.99
N ALA A 91 10.51 -0.58 17.80
CA ALA A 91 11.42 0.47 17.36
C ALA A 91 12.37 0.83 18.52
N SER A 92 13.46 1.52 18.22
CA SER A 92 14.36 2.04 19.25
C SER A 92 13.60 2.96 20.22
N LEU A 93 14.03 3.00 21.47
CA LEU A 93 13.41 3.84 22.50
C LEU A 93 13.34 5.31 22.06
N ASP A 94 14.43 5.83 21.48
CA ASP A 94 14.48 7.21 20.96
C ASP A 94 13.43 7.46 19.87
N SER A 95 13.26 6.51 18.94
CA SER A 95 12.23 6.61 17.92
C SER A 95 10.82 6.59 18.48
N LEU A 96 10.55 5.72 19.46
CA LEU A 96 9.25 5.67 20.13
C LEU A 96 8.97 6.98 20.86
N MET A 97 9.91 7.49 21.63
CA MET A 97 9.80 8.78 22.33
C MET A 97 9.54 9.92 21.34
N ALA A 98 10.32 10.00 20.23
CA ALA A 98 10.12 11.01 19.20
C ALA A 98 8.71 10.94 18.57
N ARG A 99 8.20 9.73 18.30
CA ARG A 99 6.83 9.52 17.76
C ARG A 99 5.76 9.94 18.75
N PHE A 100 5.93 9.70 20.06
CA PHE A 100 5.01 10.17 21.09
C PHE A 100 4.98 11.70 21.18
N HIS A 101 6.15 12.34 21.14
CA HIS A 101 6.25 13.80 21.12
C HIS A 101 5.57 14.41 19.89
N ALA A 102 5.76 13.81 18.70
CA ALA A 102 5.15 14.29 17.46
C ALA A 102 3.62 14.14 17.46
N THR A 103 3.09 13.04 18.00
CA THR A 103 1.64 12.76 17.98
C THR A 103 0.88 13.34 19.18
N ARG A 104 1.58 13.79 20.21
CA ARG A 104 1.02 14.31 21.48
C ARG A 104 0.03 13.34 22.13
N ARG A 105 0.13 12.03 21.88
CA ARG A 105 -0.73 11.02 22.50
C ARG A 105 -0.19 10.66 23.88
N ARG A 106 -1.09 10.39 24.83
CA ARG A 106 -0.71 9.86 26.15
C ARG A 106 -0.46 8.35 26.02
N HIS A 107 0.62 7.86 26.62
CA HIS A 107 0.90 6.42 26.65
C HIS A 107 -0.14 5.69 27.52
N PRO A 108 -0.64 4.50 27.12
CA PRO A 108 -1.69 3.77 27.86
C PRO A 108 -1.31 3.48 29.33
N LEU A 109 -0.05 3.18 29.60
CA LEU A 109 0.45 2.87 30.94
C LEU A 109 1.07 4.08 31.65
N LEU A 110 0.94 5.30 31.12
CA LEU A 110 1.46 6.49 31.75
C LEU A 110 0.53 6.91 32.90
N GLY A 111 0.93 6.63 34.15
CA GLY A 111 0.30 7.15 35.37
C GLY A 111 0.52 8.65 35.53
N ASP A 112 -0.07 9.26 36.56
CA ASP A 112 -0.02 10.70 36.79
C ASP A 112 1.38 11.21 37.20
N SER A 113 2.28 10.32 37.68
CA SER A 113 3.63 10.65 38.14
C SER A 113 4.77 9.91 37.39
N GLY A 114 4.45 9.16 36.31
CA GLY A 114 5.43 8.35 35.60
C GLY A 114 6.08 9.08 34.42
N SER A 115 7.30 8.68 34.05
CA SER A 115 7.92 9.13 32.80
C SER A 115 7.48 8.24 31.62
N LEU A 116 7.51 8.79 30.41
CA LEU A 116 7.21 8.05 29.17
C LEU A 116 8.15 6.85 29.01
N GLU A 117 9.43 7.01 29.35
CA GLU A 117 10.43 5.96 29.30
C GLU A 117 10.09 4.80 30.22
N GLN A 118 9.67 5.09 31.46
CA GLN A 118 9.22 4.07 32.43
C GLN A 118 7.97 3.35 31.91
N ALA A 119 7.02 4.07 31.32
CA ALA A 119 5.83 3.48 30.75
C ALA A 119 6.14 2.53 29.58
N LEU A 120 7.07 2.91 28.67
CA LEU A 120 7.54 2.08 27.58
C LEU A 120 8.30 0.83 28.06
N THR A 121 9.09 0.96 29.12
CA THR A 121 9.78 -0.18 29.73
C THR A 121 8.80 -1.15 30.39
N SER A 122 7.82 -0.62 31.12
CA SER A 122 6.76 -1.44 31.75
C SER A 122 5.91 -2.14 30.69
N GLU A 123 5.60 -1.48 29.58
CA GLU A 123 4.91 -2.07 28.43
C GLU A 123 5.70 -3.23 27.83
N SER A 124 7.02 -3.06 27.64
CA SER A 124 7.88 -4.11 27.10
C SER A 124 7.82 -5.37 27.96
N ASN A 125 7.92 -5.21 29.30
CA ASN A 125 7.83 -6.33 30.24
C ASN A 125 6.45 -6.99 30.21
N LEU A 126 5.38 -6.22 30.13
CA LEU A 126 4.02 -6.72 30.07
C LEU A 126 3.78 -7.55 28.80
N LEU A 127 4.30 -7.09 27.66
CA LEU A 127 4.09 -7.72 26.36
C LEU A 127 5.14 -8.79 26.03
N GLU A 128 6.12 -9.06 26.91
CA GLU A 128 7.17 -10.05 26.68
C GLU A 128 6.63 -11.44 26.27
N PRO A 129 5.52 -11.96 26.84
CA PRO A 129 4.97 -13.23 26.39
C PRO A 129 4.53 -13.23 24.91
N ILE A 130 4.03 -12.10 24.40
CA ILE A 130 3.67 -11.98 22.98
C ILE A 130 4.91 -11.87 22.10
N HIS A 131 5.91 -11.12 22.57
CA HIS A 131 7.20 -11.00 21.90
C HIS A 131 7.82 -12.39 21.65
N GLN A 132 7.83 -13.26 22.69
CA GLN A 132 8.36 -14.62 22.56
C GLN A 132 7.53 -15.53 21.67
N LEU A 133 6.22 -15.28 21.51
CA LEU A 133 5.32 -16.04 20.64
C LEU A 133 5.38 -15.59 19.18
N ALA A 134 6.06 -14.47 18.88
CA ALA A 134 6.02 -13.89 17.57
C ALA A 134 6.75 -14.73 16.50
N ASP A 135 6.04 -15.05 15.42
CA ASP A 135 6.61 -15.71 14.25
C ASP A 135 7.53 -14.77 13.44
N ARG A 136 7.30 -13.46 13.55
CA ARG A 136 8.06 -12.41 12.88
C ARG A 136 8.27 -11.20 13.78
N HIS A 137 9.51 -10.71 13.80
CA HIS A 137 9.89 -9.46 14.48
C HIS A 137 10.24 -8.42 13.42
N LEU A 138 9.64 -7.24 13.52
CA LEU A 138 9.85 -6.13 12.59
C LEU A 138 10.31 -4.89 13.35
N ASP A 139 11.56 -4.48 13.12
CA ASP A 139 12.08 -3.21 13.58
C ASP A 139 11.60 -2.09 12.63
N THR A 140 10.81 -1.18 13.18
CA THR A 140 10.24 -0.04 12.44
C THR A 140 11.02 1.26 12.66
N THR A 141 12.18 1.21 13.32
CA THR A 141 12.97 2.40 13.70
C THR A 141 13.19 3.34 12.52
N GLN A 142 13.63 2.80 11.39
CA GLN A 142 13.97 3.55 10.18
C GLN A 142 12.92 3.44 9.08
N LEU A 143 11.82 2.71 9.31
CA LEU A 143 10.81 2.52 8.28
C LEU A 143 9.87 3.73 8.15
N SER A 144 9.67 4.19 6.93
CA SER A 144 8.53 5.03 6.57
C SER A 144 7.23 4.23 6.68
N VAL A 145 6.09 4.93 6.72
CA VAL A 145 4.76 4.28 6.73
C VAL A 145 4.56 3.38 5.50
N HIS A 146 5.10 3.76 4.35
CA HIS A 146 4.99 3.00 3.11
C HIS A 146 5.83 1.72 3.13
N GLU A 147 7.06 1.80 3.66
CA GLU A 147 7.92 0.62 3.85
C GLU A 147 7.32 -0.34 4.86
N LEU A 148 6.77 0.17 5.97
CA LEU A 148 6.03 -0.64 6.94
C LEU A 148 4.85 -1.35 6.26
N ARG A 149 4.03 -0.64 5.45
CA ARG A 149 2.92 -1.22 4.70
C ARG A 149 3.38 -2.40 3.83
N SER A 150 4.37 -2.18 3.00
CA SER A 150 4.88 -3.19 2.06
C SER A 150 5.43 -4.42 2.82
N THR A 151 6.15 -4.18 3.93
CA THR A 151 6.71 -5.23 4.76
C THR A 151 5.62 -6.04 5.47
N ILE A 152 4.64 -5.38 6.08
CA ILE A 152 3.52 -6.07 6.75
C ILE A 152 2.75 -6.96 5.77
N LEU A 153 2.43 -6.46 4.59
CA LEU A 153 1.68 -7.22 3.60
C LEU A 153 2.46 -8.46 3.10
N SER A 154 3.77 -8.32 2.88
CA SER A 154 4.63 -9.44 2.51
C SER A 154 4.78 -10.48 3.64
N GLN A 155 4.74 -10.04 4.89
CA GLN A 155 4.78 -10.95 6.05
C GLN A 155 3.43 -11.64 6.29
N ALA A 156 2.32 -10.96 6.01
CA ALA A 156 0.98 -11.50 6.15
C ALA A 156 0.65 -12.54 5.08
N ASP A 157 1.08 -12.30 3.85
CA ASP A 157 0.87 -13.21 2.72
C ASP A 157 2.17 -13.38 1.90
N PRO A 158 2.81 -14.57 1.91
CA PRO A 158 3.99 -14.84 1.10
C PRO A 158 3.77 -14.69 -0.41
N HIS A 159 2.51 -14.76 -0.86
CA HIS A 159 2.13 -14.57 -2.26
C HIS A 159 1.65 -13.14 -2.55
N TYR A 160 1.74 -12.24 -1.57
CA TYR A 160 1.37 -10.86 -1.78
C TYR A 160 2.23 -10.23 -2.88
N ALA A 161 1.57 -9.86 -3.96
CA ALA A 161 2.14 -8.99 -4.97
C ALA A 161 1.53 -7.59 -4.79
N PRO A 162 2.33 -6.54 -4.64
CA PRO A 162 1.79 -5.19 -4.56
C PRO A 162 0.92 -4.91 -5.79
N PRO A 163 -0.26 -4.29 -5.63
CA PRO A 163 -1.11 -3.97 -6.75
C PRO A 163 -0.33 -3.13 -7.76
N ARG A 164 -0.45 -3.48 -9.05
CA ARG A 164 0.13 -2.66 -10.11
C ARG A 164 -0.56 -1.30 -10.08
N PRO A 165 0.16 -0.19 -10.20
CA PRO A 165 -0.46 1.12 -10.24
C PRO A 165 -1.36 1.24 -11.47
N ALA A 166 -2.52 1.86 -11.31
CA ALA A 166 -3.34 2.24 -12.44
C ALA A 166 -2.61 3.31 -13.27
N ILE A 167 -2.43 3.07 -14.57
CA ILE A 167 -1.82 4.05 -15.47
C ILE A 167 -2.94 4.80 -16.19
N HIS A 168 -3.04 6.09 -15.92
CA HIS A 168 -3.97 6.99 -16.59
C HIS A 168 -3.25 7.70 -17.72
N LEU A 169 -3.71 7.47 -18.96
CA LEU A 169 -3.21 8.16 -20.14
C LEU A 169 -4.16 9.31 -20.50
N MET A 170 -3.63 10.52 -20.58
CA MET A 170 -4.37 11.72 -20.90
C MET A 170 -3.82 12.36 -22.18
N SER A 171 -4.69 12.74 -23.11
CA SER A 171 -4.31 13.56 -24.27
C SER A 171 -4.73 15.01 -24.10
N PHE A 172 -3.87 15.95 -24.52
CA PHE A 172 -4.20 17.37 -24.51
C PHE A 172 -3.60 18.12 -25.69
N GLY A 173 -4.10 19.32 -25.94
CA GLY A 173 -3.56 20.25 -26.92
C GLY A 173 -2.91 21.45 -26.24
N PHE A 174 -1.64 21.70 -26.52
CA PHE A 174 -0.92 22.86 -25.95
C PHE A 174 -1.64 24.19 -26.20
N LYS A 175 -2.36 24.32 -27.32
CA LYS A 175 -3.17 25.52 -27.62
C LYS A 175 -4.30 25.78 -26.61
N HIS A 176 -4.70 24.77 -25.84
CA HIS A 176 -5.75 24.86 -24.83
C HIS A 176 -5.21 24.94 -23.41
N GLY A 177 -3.90 24.93 -23.23
CA GLY A 177 -3.22 24.87 -21.94
C GLY A 177 -2.79 23.46 -21.54
N ALA A 178 -1.76 23.40 -20.73
CA ALA A 178 -1.28 22.13 -20.17
C ALA A 178 -2.13 21.72 -18.95
N PRO A 179 -2.45 20.43 -18.78
CA PRO A 179 -3.16 19.97 -17.61
C PRO A 179 -2.29 20.09 -16.35
N THR A 180 -2.93 20.30 -15.21
CA THR A 180 -2.31 20.29 -13.88
C THR A 180 -2.59 18.96 -13.18
N GLY A 181 -1.79 18.62 -12.17
CA GLY A 181 -2.03 17.41 -11.36
C GLY A 181 -1.67 16.10 -12.06
N VAL A 182 -0.84 16.14 -13.10
CA VAL A 182 -0.29 14.96 -13.80
C VAL A 182 1.11 14.64 -13.31
N ASP A 183 1.51 13.36 -13.36
CA ASP A 183 2.84 12.93 -12.91
C ASP A 183 3.91 13.14 -13.97
N TYR A 184 3.55 12.87 -15.22
CA TYR A 184 4.40 13.08 -16.37
C TYR A 184 3.63 13.86 -17.42
N LEU A 185 4.28 14.87 -17.97
CA LEU A 185 3.78 15.62 -19.12
C LEU A 185 4.83 15.54 -20.23
N VAL A 186 4.42 15.03 -21.38
CA VAL A 186 5.31 14.80 -22.51
C VAL A 186 4.81 15.51 -23.77
N ASP A 187 5.76 15.99 -24.56
CA ASP A 187 5.49 16.76 -25.77
C ASP A 187 5.68 15.91 -27.02
N ALA A 188 4.63 15.73 -27.79
CA ALA A 188 4.65 15.01 -29.07
C ALA A 188 4.62 15.96 -30.30
N ARG A 189 4.88 17.26 -30.13
CA ARG A 189 4.80 18.24 -31.22
C ARG A 189 5.91 18.09 -32.26
N PHE A 190 7.08 17.57 -31.84
CA PHE A 190 8.22 17.36 -32.74
C PHE A 190 8.03 16.18 -33.72
N LEU A 191 7.08 15.29 -33.44
CA LEU A 191 6.78 14.14 -34.30
C LEU A 191 6.03 14.54 -35.56
N PRO A 192 6.12 13.72 -36.63
CA PRO A 192 5.41 13.96 -37.88
C PRO A 192 3.93 14.29 -37.68
N ASN A 193 3.43 15.30 -38.36
CA ASN A 193 2.10 15.83 -38.13
C ASN A 193 1.12 15.38 -39.19
N PRO A 194 0.12 14.52 -38.89
CA PRO A 194 -0.89 14.06 -39.81
C PRO A 194 -1.68 15.20 -40.50
N TYR A 195 -1.77 16.35 -39.83
CA TYR A 195 -2.48 17.53 -40.35
C TYR A 195 -1.99 18.00 -41.77
N TRP A 196 -0.72 17.76 -42.07
CA TRP A 196 -0.14 18.16 -43.36
C TRP A 196 -0.56 17.26 -44.51
N GLN A 197 -1.15 16.08 -44.25
CA GLN A 197 -1.77 15.21 -45.23
C GLN A 197 -3.25 15.57 -45.38
N ALA A 198 -3.67 15.94 -46.58
CA ALA A 198 -5.02 16.42 -46.85
C ALA A 198 -6.10 15.41 -46.37
N GLU A 199 -5.83 14.12 -46.59
CA GLU A 199 -6.72 12.99 -46.28
C GLU A 199 -6.86 12.75 -44.77
N LEU A 200 -5.85 13.12 -43.97
CA LEU A 200 -5.83 12.89 -42.52
C LEU A 200 -6.23 14.13 -41.69
N ARG A 201 -6.29 15.30 -42.34
CA ARG A 201 -6.47 16.59 -41.65
C ARG A 201 -7.74 16.67 -40.83
N MET A 202 -8.84 16.11 -41.31
CA MET A 202 -10.15 16.14 -40.66
C MET A 202 -10.37 14.95 -39.74
N GLN A 203 -9.45 13.99 -39.75
CA GLN A 203 -9.50 12.81 -38.89
C GLN A 203 -8.90 13.08 -37.50
N THR A 204 -8.96 12.12 -36.61
CA THR A 204 -8.44 12.19 -35.26
C THR A 204 -7.46 11.04 -35.02
N GLY A 205 -6.73 11.07 -33.92
CA GLY A 205 -5.89 9.95 -33.50
C GLY A 205 -6.67 8.66 -33.16
N ARG A 206 -8.01 8.69 -33.20
CA ARG A 206 -8.87 7.51 -33.08
C ARG A 206 -9.06 6.78 -34.40
N ASP A 207 -8.85 7.46 -35.50
CA ASP A 207 -9.05 6.92 -36.83
C ASP A 207 -7.84 6.08 -37.26
N LYS A 208 -8.13 4.92 -37.86
CA LYS A 208 -7.12 3.93 -38.23
C LYS A 208 -6.04 4.52 -39.15
N ALA A 209 -6.43 5.33 -40.11
CA ALA A 209 -5.50 5.93 -41.07
C ALA A 209 -4.47 6.84 -40.38
N VAL A 210 -4.88 7.62 -39.36
CA VAL A 210 -3.98 8.45 -38.54
C VAL A 210 -3.05 7.58 -37.70
N GLN A 211 -3.57 6.50 -37.11
CA GLN A 211 -2.77 5.57 -36.34
C GLN A 211 -1.72 4.86 -37.19
N ASP A 212 -2.12 4.39 -38.38
CA ASP A 212 -1.23 3.71 -39.33
C ASP A 212 -0.13 4.67 -39.82
N PHE A 213 -0.50 5.94 -40.13
CA PHE A 213 0.47 6.97 -40.47
C PHE A 213 1.51 7.18 -39.36
N LEU A 214 1.07 7.34 -38.11
CA LEU A 214 1.98 7.57 -37.00
C LEU A 214 2.83 6.33 -36.68
N LYS A 215 2.25 5.14 -36.77
CA LYS A 215 2.97 3.87 -36.61
C LYS A 215 4.02 3.61 -37.70
N ALA A 216 3.85 4.16 -38.87
CA ALA A 216 4.82 4.05 -39.96
C ALA A 216 6.04 4.96 -39.78
N GLN A 217 6.00 5.88 -38.78
CA GLN A 217 7.11 6.81 -38.53
C GLN A 217 8.06 6.24 -37.48
N PRO A 218 9.36 6.02 -37.79
CA PRO A 218 10.32 5.48 -36.80
C PRO A 218 10.38 6.29 -35.53
N ASP A 219 10.50 7.62 -35.61
CA ASP A 219 10.58 8.50 -34.42
C ASP A 219 9.35 8.36 -33.52
N SER A 220 8.17 8.10 -34.08
CA SER A 220 6.95 7.87 -33.30
C SER A 220 6.97 6.55 -32.56
N GLN A 221 7.54 5.50 -33.17
CA GLN A 221 7.69 4.19 -32.54
C GLN A 221 8.73 4.24 -31.41
N ASP A 222 9.87 4.84 -31.67
CA ASP A 222 10.97 4.97 -30.70
C ASP A 222 10.50 5.75 -29.46
N TYR A 223 9.82 6.89 -29.69
CA TYR A 223 9.31 7.71 -28.60
C TYR A 223 8.25 7.00 -27.77
N LEU A 224 7.36 6.24 -28.41
CA LEU A 224 6.38 5.42 -27.70
C LEU A 224 7.06 4.33 -26.85
N ALA A 225 8.07 3.67 -27.39
CA ALA A 225 8.86 2.66 -26.68
C ALA A 225 9.58 3.25 -25.47
N ASP A 226 10.15 4.45 -25.57
CA ASP A 226 10.78 5.16 -24.47
C ASP A 226 9.78 5.49 -23.35
N LEU A 227 8.58 5.97 -23.70
CA LEU A 227 7.53 6.26 -22.73
C LEU A 227 7.03 4.99 -22.04
N GLU A 228 6.87 3.90 -22.78
CA GLU A 228 6.50 2.61 -22.24
C GLU A 228 7.59 2.09 -21.29
N HIS A 229 8.86 2.18 -21.68
CA HIS A 229 10.00 1.79 -20.83
C HIS A 229 10.04 2.63 -19.52
N LEU A 230 9.83 3.95 -19.64
CA LEU A 230 9.73 4.84 -18.48
C LEU A 230 8.64 4.40 -17.52
N LEU A 231 7.42 4.16 -18.02
CA LEU A 231 6.29 3.73 -17.18
C LEU A 231 6.53 2.36 -16.57
N ARG A 232 6.97 1.36 -17.34
CA ARG A 232 7.29 0.01 -16.85
C ARG A 232 8.33 0.04 -15.73
N ARG A 233 9.32 0.90 -15.85
CA ARG A 233 10.41 1.02 -14.86
C ARG A 233 9.99 1.74 -13.59
N TRP A 234 9.24 2.83 -13.69
CA TRP A 234 9.03 3.76 -12.58
C TRP A 234 7.65 3.66 -11.94
N ALA A 235 6.59 3.30 -12.67
CA ALA A 235 5.27 3.18 -12.09
C ALA A 235 5.20 2.21 -10.89
N PRO A 236 5.84 1.03 -10.91
CA PRO A 236 5.86 0.15 -9.73
C PRO A 236 6.53 0.80 -8.51
N LYS A 237 7.61 1.58 -8.71
CA LYS A 237 8.30 2.28 -7.61
C LYS A 237 7.46 3.43 -7.04
N ILE A 238 6.72 4.13 -7.89
CA ILE A 238 5.77 5.16 -7.47
C ILE A 238 4.63 4.52 -6.66
N SER A 239 4.13 3.36 -7.09
CA SER A 239 3.12 2.61 -6.33
C SER A 239 3.64 2.18 -4.95
N GLN A 240 4.88 1.71 -4.86
CA GLN A 240 5.53 1.35 -3.59
C GLN A 240 5.62 2.54 -2.60
N SER A 241 5.65 3.78 -3.12
CA SER A 241 5.58 4.99 -2.28
C SER A 241 4.16 5.34 -1.80
N GLY A 242 3.18 4.46 -2.03
CA GLY A 242 1.79 4.63 -1.59
C GLY A 242 0.86 5.31 -2.58
N ARG A 243 1.31 5.55 -3.82
CA ARG A 243 0.48 6.16 -4.87
C ARG A 243 -0.20 5.05 -5.71
N PRO A 244 -1.54 4.98 -5.73
CA PRO A 244 -2.26 3.91 -6.40
C PRO A 244 -2.30 4.05 -7.93
N SER A 245 -1.95 5.23 -8.44
CA SER A 245 -2.02 5.52 -9.88
C SER A 245 -0.91 6.47 -10.34
N VAL A 246 -0.61 6.41 -11.63
CA VAL A 246 0.33 7.30 -12.32
C VAL A 246 -0.37 7.88 -13.55
N THR A 247 -0.35 9.19 -13.71
CA THR A 247 -0.95 9.88 -14.85
C THR A 247 0.12 10.41 -15.80
N LEU A 248 0.12 9.93 -17.03
CA LEU A 248 0.92 10.44 -18.14
C LEU A 248 0.06 11.27 -19.09
N ALA A 249 0.35 12.56 -19.22
CA ALA A 249 -0.30 13.45 -20.17
C ALA A 249 0.56 13.63 -21.42
N VAL A 250 0.02 13.29 -22.59
CA VAL A 250 0.68 13.46 -23.88
C VAL A 250 0.09 14.68 -24.60
N GLY A 251 0.93 15.64 -24.95
CA GLY A 251 0.53 16.89 -25.61
C GLY A 251 0.91 16.95 -27.08
N CYS A 252 -0.01 17.41 -27.92
CA CYS A 252 0.34 17.88 -29.25
C CYS A 252 -0.25 19.28 -29.49
N THR A 253 -0.04 19.90 -30.64
CA THR A 253 -0.48 21.28 -30.87
C THR A 253 -1.97 21.48 -30.63
N GLY A 254 -2.81 20.66 -31.26
CA GLY A 254 -4.28 20.79 -31.18
C GLY A 254 -4.98 19.76 -30.28
N GLY A 255 -4.30 18.75 -29.78
CA GLY A 255 -4.96 17.69 -29.02
C GLY A 255 -5.85 16.77 -29.85
N GLN A 256 -5.63 16.68 -31.17
CA GLN A 256 -6.51 15.97 -32.09
C GLN A 256 -5.91 14.70 -32.70
N HIS A 257 -4.65 14.69 -33.09
CA HIS A 257 -4.03 13.60 -33.85
C HIS A 257 -3.03 12.82 -32.97
N ARG A 258 -1.80 13.33 -32.82
CA ARG A 258 -0.66 12.65 -32.17
C ARG A 258 -0.95 12.25 -30.74
N SER A 259 -1.38 13.19 -29.89
CA SER A 259 -1.67 12.91 -28.48
C SER A 259 -2.83 11.92 -28.29
N VAL A 260 -3.87 12.01 -29.13
CA VAL A 260 -5.04 11.13 -29.06
C VAL A 260 -4.72 9.70 -29.50
N SER A 261 -3.85 9.54 -30.49
CA SER A 261 -3.42 8.20 -30.94
C SER A 261 -2.71 7.41 -29.83
N TRP A 262 -2.03 8.10 -28.91
CA TRP A 262 -1.21 7.47 -27.87
C TRP A 262 -1.89 7.40 -26.50
N SER A 263 -3.02 8.06 -26.31
CA SER A 263 -3.81 7.98 -25.10
C SER A 263 -4.72 6.74 -25.02
N ARG A 264 -4.60 5.81 -25.94
CA ARG A 264 -5.27 4.51 -25.83
C ARG A 264 -4.39 3.56 -25.01
N PRO A 265 -4.99 2.71 -24.16
CA PRO A 265 -4.24 1.64 -23.55
C PRO A 265 -3.71 0.73 -24.67
N CYS A 266 -2.44 0.89 -25.04
CA CYS A 266 -1.70 -0.27 -25.52
C CYS A 266 -1.77 -1.28 -24.39
N GLU A 267 -1.96 -2.55 -24.68
CA GLU A 267 -1.89 -3.65 -23.72
C GLU A 267 -0.50 -3.61 -23.08
N ILE A 268 -0.36 -2.76 -22.05
CA ILE A 268 0.79 -2.77 -21.16
C ILE A 268 0.50 -3.93 -20.23
N ALA A 269 0.74 -5.16 -20.73
CA ALA A 269 0.63 -6.42 -20.01
C ALA A 269 1.82 -6.57 -19.04
#